data_7c1cd3cd5c281f168558799d72c8365b
#
_entry.id   7c1cd3cd5c281f168558799d72c8365b
#
_cell.length_a   1.000
_cell.length_b   1.000
_cell.length_c   1.000
_cell.angle_alpha   90.00
_cell.angle_beta   90.00
_cell.angle_gamma   90.00
#
_symmetry.space_group_name_H-M   'P 1'
#
loop_
_entity.id
_entity.type
_entity.pdbx_description
1 polymer ?
#
loop_
_entity_poly.entity_id
_entity_poly.type
_entity_poly.pdbx_seq_one_letter_code
_entity_poly.pdbx_strand_id
1 'polypeptide(L)'
;MALTKVRGTGAEGLTLASSAPTVTVTNSMTLTDGDIAFASGHGLNFGSTSDVSGMASELLDDYEEGTWTPEIIGDGGNSGQAYQLQQGSYTKTGRQISCMFFIRFQTEGSFSGSYLRLSGFPFTIKSQPQTVHLTALYFTSLGDNYISLGLQAYEGTTSAFIWGKKSATTSREYLGTSDLTNATDLSGSFIYNI
;
A
#
# COMPACT_ATOMS: atom_id res chain seq x y z
N MET A 1 17.25 -15.77 -41.17
CA MET A 1 18.57 -15.09 -41.22
C MET A 1 19.00 -14.85 -39.77
N ALA A 2 19.99 -15.56 -39.31
CA ALA A 2 20.49 -15.41 -37.93
C ALA A 2 21.40 -14.17 -37.87
N LEU A 3 21.06 -13.21 -37.05
CA LEU A 3 21.93 -12.08 -36.70
C LEU A 3 23.11 -12.60 -35.89
N THR A 4 24.21 -12.87 -36.55
CA THR A 4 25.33 -13.61 -35.95
C THR A 4 26.20 -12.78 -35.03
N LYS A 5 26.16 -11.47 -35.04
CA LYS A 5 26.87 -10.58 -34.08
C LYS A 5 26.56 -9.11 -34.36
N VAL A 6 25.93 -8.40 -33.42
CA VAL A 6 26.06 -6.96 -33.37
C VAL A 6 27.38 -6.67 -32.65
N ARG A 7 28.45 -6.44 -33.40
CA ARG A 7 29.71 -5.89 -32.93
C ARG A 7 29.80 -4.47 -33.43
N GLY A 8 29.78 -3.51 -32.57
CA GLY A 8 30.05 -2.13 -32.95
C GLY A 8 30.10 -1.22 -31.77
N THR A 9 31.18 -0.48 -31.64
CA THR A 9 31.20 0.83 -31.01
C THR A 9 30.27 1.72 -31.82
N GLY A 10 29.04 1.90 -31.39
CA GLY A 10 28.10 2.81 -32.05
C GLY A 10 26.83 2.18 -32.68
N ALA A 11 26.35 1.04 -32.19
CA ALA A 11 24.99 0.61 -32.49
C ALA A 11 24.00 1.46 -31.70
N GLU A 12 23.67 2.65 -32.19
CA GLU A 12 22.57 3.45 -31.69
C GLU A 12 21.27 2.71 -32.02
N GLY A 13 20.67 2.05 -31.01
CA GLY A 13 19.34 1.49 -31.05
C GLY A 13 19.17 0.21 -31.88
N LEU A 14 19.19 -0.96 -31.25
CA LEU A 14 18.67 -2.18 -31.87
C LEU A 14 17.14 -2.12 -31.89
N THR A 15 16.55 -1.77 -33.02
CA THR A 15 15.10 -1.85 -33.21
C THR A 15 14.77 -3.18 -33.89
N LEU A 16 14.04 -4.04 -33.19
CA LEU A 16 13.49 -5.27 -33.78
C LEU A 16 12.11 -4.96 -34.40
N ALA A 17 11.91 -5.37 -35.66
CA ALA A 17 10.65 -5.14 -36.36
C ALA A 17 9.50 -5.93 -35.69
N SER A 18 8.30 -5.38 -35.71
CA SER A 18 7.13 -5.73 -34.93
C SER A 18 6.43 -7.07 -35.24
N SER A 19 6.98 -7.92 -36.06
CA SER A 19 6.37 -9.24 -36.36
C SER A 19 6.95 -10.36 -35.50
N ALA A 20 6.84 -10.19 -34.17
CA ALA A 20 7.17 -11.16 -33.12
C ALA A 20 8.64 -11.61 -33.03
N PRO A 21 9.60 -10.73 -32.86
CA PRO A 21 10.95 -11.18 -32.55
C PRO A 21 11.03 -11.58 -31.09
N THR A 22 11.40 -12.82 -30.84
CA THR A 22 11.87 -13.28 -29.54
C THR A 22 13.37 -13.08 -29.47
N VAL A 23 13.85 -12.35 -28.45
CA VAL A 23 15.27 -12.31 -28.12
C VAL A 23 15.54 -13.40 -27.10
N THR A 24 16.23 -14.47 -27.49
CA THR A 24 16.64 -15.52 -26.55
C THR A 24 18.04 -15.21 -26.02
N VAL A 25 18.15 -15.03 -24.72
CA VAL A 25 19.41 -14.87 -24.03
C VAL A 25 19.76 -16.18 -23.33
N THR A 26 20.82 -16.85 -23.78
CA THR A 26 21.14 -18.21 -23.33
C THR A 26 21.81 -18.24 -21.92
N ASN A 27 22.52 -17.19 -21.54
CA ASN A 27 23.25 -17.15 -20.27
C ASN A 27 22.77 -15.98 -19.38
N SER A 28 23.13 -14.75 -19.71
CA SER A 28 22.79 -13.58 -18.92
C SER A 28 22.61 -12.35 -19.80
N MET A 29 21.74 -11.45 -19.37
CA MET A 29 21.59 -10.10 -19.91
C MET A 29 22.10 -9.13 -18.89
N THR A 30 23.07 -8.28 -19.24
CA THR A 30 23.60 -7.22 -18.39
C THR A 30 23.29 -5.88 -19.04
N LEU A 31 22.60 -5.00 -18.30
CA LEU A 31 22.45 -3.59 -18.64
C LEU A 31 23.50 -2.82 -17.84
N THR A 32 24.43 -2.16 -18.54
CA THR A 32 25.51 -1.41 -17.87
C THR A 32 25.05 -0.03 -17.44
N ASP A 33 24.16 0.58 -18.23
CA ASP A 33 23.57 1.88 -18.00
C ASP A 33 22.26 1.94 -18.83
N GLY A 34 21.13 1.98 -18.15
CA GLY A 34 19.81 2.01 -18.77
C GLY A 34 18.79 1.10 -18.09
N ASP A 35 17.54 1.29 -18.44
CA ASP A 35 16.38 0.58 -17.86
C ASP A 35 15.76 -0.41 -18.84
N ILE A 36 15.02 -1.38 -18.30
CA ILE A 36 14.07 -2.18 -19.09
C ILE A 36 12.68 -1.57 -18.89
N ALA A 37 12.14 -0.99 -19.95
CA ALA A 37 10.78 -0.46 -19.95
C ALA A 37 9.78 -1.49 -20.49
N PHE A 38 8.73 -1.75 -19.72
CA PHE A 38 7.60 -2.56 -20.13
C PHE A 38 6.41 -1.65 -20.50
N ALA A 39 5.68 -2.02 -21.56
CA ALA A 39 4.42 -1.37 -21.88
C ALA A 39 3.35 -1.74 -20.84
N SER A 40 2.32 -0.90 -20.71
CA SER A 40 1.19 -1.18 -19.81
C SER A 40 0.59 -2.58 -20.04
N GLY A 41 0.38 -3.33 -18.99
CA GLY A 41 -0.10 -4.72 -19.03
C GLY A 41 0.96 -5.75 -19.40
N HIS A 42 2.24 -5.35 -19.48
CA HIS A 42 3.38 -6.23 -19.72
C HIS A 42 4.39 -6.10 -18.57
N GLY A 43 5.15 -7.15 -18.31
CA GLY A 43 6.10 -7.19 -17.20
C GLY A 43 6.98 -8.42 -17.23
N LEU A 44 7.46 -8.82 -16.06
CA LEU A 44 8.23 -10.05 -15.90
C LEU A 44 7.28 -11.24 -15.75
N ASN A 45 7.41 -12.22 -16.65
CA ASN A 45 6.61 -13.44 -16.64
C ASN A 45 7.45 -14.59 -16.06
N PHE A 46 6.98 -15.20 -14.98
CA PHE A 46 7.60 -16.33 -14.28
C PHE A 46 6.95 -17.69 -14.65
N GLY A 47 6.04 -17.72 -15.61
CA GLY A 47 5.20 -18.87 -15.99
C GLY A 47 5.92 -20.06 -16.62
N SER A 48 7.26 -20.17 -16.48
CA SER A 48 8.02 -21.37 -16.85
C SER A 48 8.27 -22.34 -15.69
N THR A 49 7.78 -22.03 -14.52
CA THR A 49 7.85 -22.89 -13.33
C THR A 49 6.54 -23.67 -13.14
N SER A 50 6.60 -24.78 -12.40
CA SER A 50 5.39 -25.56 -12.09
C SER A 50 4.56 -24.84 -11.04
N ASP A 51 3.28 -24.67 -11.32
CA ASP A 51 2.35 -23.91 -10.48
C ASP A 51 1.69 -24.77 -9.41
N VAL A 52 1.35 -24.13 -8.30
CA VAL A 52 0.41 -24.72 -7.35
C VAL A 52 -1.02 -24.50 -7.82
N SER A 53 -1.90 -25.46 -7.49
CA SER A 53 -3.34 -25.33 -7.82
C SER A 53 -3.93 -24.06 -7.21
N GLY A 54 -4.62 -23.28 -8.05
CA GLY A 54 -5.25 -22.02 -7.64
C GLY A 54 -4.44 -20.75 -7.91
N MET A 55 -3.28 -20.86 -8.56
CA MET A 55 -2.52 -19.68 -9.02
C MET A 55 -3.34 -18.85 -10.00
N ALA A 56 -3.31 -17.53 -9.84
CA ALA A 56 -4.05 -16.59 -10.66
C ALA A 56 -3.20 -15.89 -11.74
N SER A 57 -1.91 -15.66 -11.47
CA SER A 57 -0.98 -14.99 -12.38
C SER A 57 0.45 -15.16 -11.92
N GLU A 58 1.37 -15.30 -12.88
CA GLU A 58 2.82 -15.25 -12.70
C GLU A 58 3.45 -14.04 -13.40
N LEU A 59 2.62 -13.10 -13.83
CA LEU A 59 3.06 -11.84 -14.43
C LEU A 59 3.19 -10.76 -13.36
N LEU A 60 4.40 -10.22 -13.19
CA LEU A 60 4.65 -9.00 -12.43
C LEU A 60 4.65 -7.82 -13.41
N ASP A 61 3.52 -7.16 -13.54
CA ASP A 61 3.26 -6.11 -14.53
C ASP A 61 2.96 -4.72 -13.92
N ASP A 62 2.94 -4.63 -12.58
CA ASP A 62 2.52 -3.41 -11.91
C ASP A 62 3.41 -3.10 -10.70
N TYR A 63 4.16 -2.02 -10.81
CA TYR A 63 4.94 -1.43 -9.72
C TYR A 63 4.72 0.08 -9.71
N GLU A 64 4.38 0.62 -8.56
CA GLU A 64 4.12 2.04 -8.40
C GLU A 64 4.54 2.49 -6.99
N GLU A 65 5.15 3.65 -6.90
CA GLU A 65 5.43 4.35 -5.66
C GLU A 65 4.72 5.69 -5.65
N GLY A 66 4.22 6.10 -4.49
CA GLY A 66 3.54 7.38 -4.39
C GLY A 66 3.29 7.82 -2.97
N THR A 67 2.60 8.94 -2.88
CA THR A 67 2.17 9.52 -1.61
C THR A 67 0.64 9.49 -1.51
N TRP A 68 0.14 9.50 -0.28
CA TRP A 68 -1.27 9.61 0.02
C TRP A 68 -1.49 10.50 1.23
N THR A 69 -2.71 10.97 1.43
CA THR A 69 -3.07 11.83 2.54
C THR A 69 -3.87 11.04 3.56
N PRO A 70 -3.26 10.58 4.67
CA PRO A 70 -3.97 9.90 5.73
C PRO A 70 -4.86 10.88 6.49
N GLU A 71 -6.09 10.49 6.75
CA GLU A 71 -7.04 11.25 7.54
C GLU A 71 -7.64 10.38 8.63
N ILE A 72 -7.91 10.99 9.80
CA ILE A 72 -8.78 10.36 10.79
C ILE A 72 -10.17 10.93 10.61
N ILE A 73 -11.14 10.06 10.45
CA ILE A 73 -12.55 10.42 10.28
C ILE A 73 -13.43 9.67 11.29
N GLY A 74 -14.52 10.27 11.72
CA GLY A 74 -15.60 9.55 12.39
C GLY A 74 -16.44 8.76 11.38
N ASP A 75 -17.06 7.68 11.78
CA ASP A 75 -17.96 6.89 10.92
C ASP A 75 -19.26 7.64 10.52
N GLY A 76 -19.58 8.74 11.20
CA GLY A 76 -20.62 9.69 10.82
C GLY A 76 -20.10 10.99 10.18
N GLY A 77 -18.77 11.14 10.05
CA GLY A 77 -18.12 12.33 9.49
C GLY A 77 -17.24 13.07 10.49
N ASN A 78 -16.64 14.17 10.02
CA ASN A 78 -15.72 14.99 10.82
C ASN A 78 -15.73 16.44 10.34
N SER A 79 -15.29 17.38 11.18
CA SER A 79 -15.13 18.80 10.84
C SER A 79 -14.12 19.50 11.74
N GLY A 80 -13.42 20.49 11.17
CA GLY A 80 -12.51 21.36 11.93
C GLY A 80 -11.18 20.72 12.34
N GLN A 81 -10.82 19.57 11.78
CA GLN A 81 -9.49 18.98 11.98
C GLN A 81 -8.43 19.86 11.36
N ALA A 82 -7.32 20.04 12.08
CA ALA A 82 -6.10 20.62 11.56
C ALA A 82 -4.93 19.72 11.95
N TYR A 83 -4.05 19.49 11.00
CA TYR A 83 -2.89 18.62 11.18
C TYR A 83 -1.61 19.47 11.21
N GLN A 84 -0.76 19.21 12.18
CA GLN A 84 0.61 19.74 12.20
C GLN A 84 1.48 18.91 11.25
N LEU A 85 1.22 17.60 11.15
CA LEU A 85 1.87 16.69 10.24
C LEU A 85 0.84 15.67 9.72
N GLN A 86 0.83 15.50 8.39
CA GLN A 86 -0.10 14.60 7.70
C GLN A 86 0.63 14.07 6.47
N GLN A 87 1.22 12.89 6.56
CA GLN A 87 2.06 12.30 5.53
C GLN A 87 1.78 10.83 5.36
N GLY A 88 1.74 10.39 4.12
CA GLY A 88 1.65 8.98 3.76
C GLY A 88 2.44 8.67 2.50
N SER A 89 3.05 7.51 2.46
CA SER A 89 3.68 6.95 1.28
C SER A 89 3.19 5.53 1.04
N TYR A 90 3.27 5.07 -0.18
CA TYR A 90 2.94 3.69 -0.52
C TYR A 90 3.86 3.13 -1.59
N THR A 91 3.96 1.82 -1.61
CA THR A 91 4.52 1.02 -2.69
C THR A 91 3.49 -0.03 -3.08
N LYS A 92 3.21 -0.11 -4.37
CA LYS A 92 2.37 -1.14 -4.98
C LYS A 92 3.25 -2.15 -5.73
N THR A 93 3.01 -3.41 -5.50
CA THR A 93 3.67 -4.49 -6.24
C THR A 93 2.60 -5.51 -6.64
N GLY A 94 2.26 -5.52 -7.92
CA GLY A 94 1.10 -6.25 -8.41
C GLY A 94 -0.16 -5.83 -7.67
N ARG A 95 -0.78 -6.74 -6.92
CA ARG A 95 -1.99 -6.47 -6.14
C ARG A 95 -1.74 -6.07 -4.69
N GLN A 96 -0.50 -6.11 -4.22
CA GLN A 96 -0.16 -5.78 -2.84
C GLN A 96 0.20 -4.31 -2.71
N ILE A 97 -0.42 -3.64 -1.75
CA ILE A 97 -0.14 -2.25 -1.39
C ILE A 97 0.48 -2.25 0.01
N SER A 98 1.68 -1.70 0.12
CA SER A 98 2.34 -1.41 1.39
C SER A 98 2.27 0.08 1.65
N CYS A 99 1.65 0.49 2.75
CA CYS A 99 1.50 1.88 3.14
C CYS A 99 2.26 2.20 4.43
N MET A 100 2.76 3.43 4.50
CA MET A 100 3.26 4.06 5.72
C MET A 100 2.53 5.38 5.92
N PHE A 101 2.35 5.80 7.18
CA PHE A 101 1.76 7.09 7.48
C PHE A 101 2.25 7.69 8.79
N PHE A 102 2.12 9.01 8.90
CA PHE A 102 2.27 9.77 10.13
C PHE A 102 1.21 10.88 10.16
N ILE A 103 0.49 10.96 11.28
CA ILE A 103 -0.48 12.01 11.59
C ILE A 103 -0.14 12.61 12.95
N ARG A 104 -0.08 13.95 13.01
CA ARG A 104 -0.03 14.73 14.24
C ARG A 104 -1.09 15.80 14.17
N PHE A 105 -1.99 15.82 15.14
CA PHE A 105 -3.00 16.87 15.20
C PHE A 105 -2.41 18.20 15.68
N GLN A 106 -2.87 19.28 15.09
CA GLN A 106 -2.82 20.62 15.66
C GLN A 106 -4.13 20.89 16.40
N THR A 107 -5.23 20.47 15.83
CA THR A 107 -6.58 20.53 16.39
C THR A 107 -7.32 19.27 15.95
N GLU A 108 -7.88 18.54 16.90
CA GLU A 108 -8.63 17.32 16.60
C GLU A 108 -9.98 17.62 15.93
N GLY A 109 -10.53 18.81 16.15
CA GLY A 109 -11.85 19.19 15.64
C GLY A 109 -12.97 18.42 16.31
N SER A 110 -13.95 18.03 15.51
CA SER A 110 -15.11 17.26 15.96
C SER A 110 -15.33 16.06 15.06
N PHE A 111 -15.67 14.93 15.67
CA PHE A 111 -16.03 13.70 14.99
C PHE A 111 -17.47 13.35 15.30
N SER A 112 -18.21 12.85 14.33
CA SER A 112 -19.55 12.31 14.50
C SER A 112 -19.59 10.81 14.25
N GLY A 113 -20.63 10.15 14.77
CA GLY A 113 -20.73 8.70 14.77
C GLY A 113 -20.18 8.10 16.07
N SER A 114 -19.86 6.83 16.02
CA SER A 114 -19.41 6.06 17.18
C SER A 114 -17.93 5.74 17.17
N TYR A 115 -17.35 5.58 16.00
CA TYR A 115 -16.02 5.01 15.84
C TYR A 115 -15.13 5.82 14.90
N LEU A 116 -13.83 5.74 15.15
CA LEU A 116 -12.80 6.38 14.34
C LEU A 116 -12.27 5.45 13.26
N ARG A 117 -11.95 6.05 12.12
CA ARG A 117 -11.31 5.39 10.98
C ARG A 117 -10.08 6.14 10.52
N LEU A 118 -9.05 5.40 10.10
CA LEU A 118 -8.00 5.89 9.23
C LEU A 118 -8.51 5.79 7.79
N SER A 119 -8.49 6.91 7.07
CA SER A 119 -9.03 7.06 5.71
C SER A 119 -8.01 7.64 4.73
N GLY A 120 -8.39 7.73 3.45
CA GLY A 120 -7.56 8.27 2.40
C GLY A 120 -6.65 7.23 1.73
N PHE A 121 -6.90 5.93 1.89
CA PHE A 121 -6.09 4.88 1.29
C PHE A 121 -5.96 5.08 -0.22
N PRO A 122 -4.77 4.90 -0.79
CA PRO A 122 -4.51 5.21 -2.20
C PRO A 122 -5.34 4.36 -3.18
N PHE A 123 -5.72 3.15 -2.77
CA PHE A 123 -6.52 2.23 -3.57
C PHE A 123 -7.64 1.61 -2.74
N THR A 124 -8.75 1.27 -3.43
CA THR A 124 -9.85 0.55 -2.81
C THR A 124 -9.43 -0.87 -2.47
N ILE A 125 -9.71 -1.29 -1.26
CA ILE A 125 -9.45 -2.65 -0.78
C ILE A 125 -10.34 -3.62 -1.55
N LYS A 126 -9.76 -4.61 -2.20
CA LYS A 126 -10.47 -5.62 -2.96
C LYS A 126 -10.42 -6.97 -2.24
N SER A 127 -11.53 -7.63 -2.30
CA SER A 127 -11.81 -9.01 -1.92
C SER A 127 -10.68 -9.75 -1.20
N GLN A 128 -10.66 -9.63 0.12
CA GLN A 128 -10.07 -10.67 0.96
C GLN A 128 -11.08 -11.03 2.04
N PRO A 129 -11.24 -12.27 2.39
CA PRO A 129 -12.05 -12.63 3.53
C PRO A 129 -11.37 -12.07 4.77
N GLN A 130 -11.88 -10.92 5.24
CA GLN A 130 -11.66 -10.44 6.58
C GLN A 130 -10.33 -9.73 6.91
N THR A 131 -10.49 -8.49 7.30
CA THR A 131 -9.60 -7.76 8.20
C THR A 131 -8.13 -7.73 7.83
N VAL A 132 -7.73 -6.62 7.23
CA VAL A 132 -6.34 -6.21 7.22
C VAL A 132 -5.89 -6.09 8.66
N HIS A 133 -5.13 -7.05 9.13
CA HIS A 133 -4.47 -6.97 10.43
C HIS A 133 -3.17 -6.22 10.24
N LEU A 134 -3.00 -5.15 10.99
CA LEU A 134 -1.85 -4.30 10.88
C LEU A 134 -0.88 -4.52 12.00
N THR A 135 0.36 -4.50 11.61
CA THR A 135 1.51 -4.46 12.48
C THR A 135 1.71 -3.05 13.03
N ALA A 136 1.92 -2.94 14.33
CA ALA A 136 2.46 -1.82 15.07
C ALA A 136 2.02 -0.40 14.63
N LEU A 137 0.97 0.11 15.24
CA LEU A 137 0.72 1.54 15.29
C LEU A 137 1.46 2.13 16.50
N TYR A 138 2.29 3.13 16.27
CA TYR A 138 2.77 4.04 17.31
C TYR A 138 1.68 5.07 17.57
N PHE A 139 1.45 5.38 18.82
CA PHE A 139 0.47 6.39 19.24
C PHE A 139 0.89 7.07 20.52
N THR A 140 0.47 8.32 20.69
CA THR A 140 0.60 9.08 21.93
C THR A 140 -0.66 9.85 22.22
N SER A 141 -0.86 10.19 23.49
CA SER A 141 -1.90 11.13 23.93
C SER A 141 -3.31 10.77 23.49
N LEU A 142 -3.68 9.50 23.59
CA LEU A 142 -5.06 9.08 23.47
C LEU A 142 -5.82 9.38 24.76
N GLY A 143 -7.13 9.62 24.66
CA GLY A 143 -8.01 9.91 25.78
C GLY A 143 -8.15 8.76 26.78
N ASP A 144 -7.85 7.54 26.36
CA ASP A 144 -7.94 6.32 27.13
C ASP A 144 -6.60 5.56 27.19
N ASN A 145 -6.46 4.67 28.18
CA ASN A 145 -5.23 3.89 28.40
C ASN A 145 -5.11 2.70 27.44
N TYR A 146 -4.95 2.96 26.17
CA TYR A 146 -4.66 1.92 25.17
C TYR A 146 -3.22 1.44 25.28
N ILE A 147 -3.00 0.14 25.15
CA ILE A 147 -1.67 -0.49 25.13
C ILE A 147 -1.28 -0.98 23.74
N SER A 148 -2.23 -1.10 22.83
CA SER A 148 -1.99 -1.46 21.44
C SER A 148 -3.11 -0.94 20.57
N LEU A 149 -2.78 -0.56 19.34
CA LEU A 149 -3.73 -0.23 18.30
C LEU A 149 -3.56 -1.14 17.09
N GLY A 150 -4.60 -1.23 16.28
CA GLY A 150 -4.59 -1.90 15.00
C GLY A 150 -5.67 -1.34 14.08
N LEU A 151 -5.67 -1.77 12.86
CA LEU A 151 -6.67 -1.37 11.88
C LEU A 151 -7.52 -2.58 11.45
N GLN A 152 -8.75 -2.34 11.16
CA GLN A 152 -9.66 -3.31 10.57
C GLN A 152 -10.37 -2.68 9.38
N ALA A 153 -10.05 -3.17 8.19
CA ALA A 153 -10.63 -2.68 6.95
C ALA A 153 -11.60 -3.70 6.36
N TYR A 154 -12.48 -3.22 5.51
CA TYR A 154 -13.46 -4.03 4.79
C TYR A 154 -13.30 -3.84 3.29
N GLU A 155 -13.68 -4.87 2.53
CA GLU A 155 -13.75 -4.83 1.09
C GLU A 155 -14.58 -3.64 0.58
N GLY A 156 -14.17 -3.06 -0.55
CA GLY A 156 -14.87 -1.95 -1.19
C GLY A 156 -14.64 -0.60 -0.54
N THR A 157 -13.72 -0.50 0.44
CA THR A 157 -13.44 0.76 1.16
C THR A 157 -12.02 1.27 0.91
N THR A 158 -11.82 2.56 1.17
CA THR A 158 -10.51 3.23 1.23
C THR A 158 -10.20 3.70 2.66
N SER A 159 -10.73 2.98 3.65
CA SER A 159 -10.55 3.31 5.07
C SER A 159 -10.59 2.06 5.94
N ALA A 160 -10.06 2.17 7.15
CA ALA A 160 -10.08 1.13 8.16
C ALA A 160 -10.52 1.67 9.51
N PHE A 161 -11.32 0.92 10.24
CA PHE A 161 -11.59 1.20 11.65
C PHE A 161 -10.33 1.05 12.46
N ILE A 162 -10.11 1.97 13.40
CA ILE A 162 -9.05 1.87 14.38
C ILE A 162 -9.60 1.12 15.59
N TRP A 163 -8.93 0.05 15.97
CA TRP A 163 -9.26 -0.67 17.19
C TRP A 163 -8.08 -0.67 18.15
N GLY A 164 -8.35 -0.80 19.41
CA GLY A 164 -7.33 -0.85 20.45
C GLY A 164 -7.63 -1.87 21.53
N LYS A 165 -6.65 -2.06 22.38
CA LYS A 165 -6.73 -2.89 23.58
C LYS A 165 -6.30 -2.08 24.77
N LYS A 166 -7.11 -2.03 25.81
CA LYS A 166 -6.79 -1.43 27.11
C LYS A 166 -6.15 -2.46 28.03
N SER A 167 -5.24 -2.05 28.88
CA SER A 167 -4.49 -2.95 29.76
C SER A 167 -5.35 -3.86 30.65
N ALA A 168 -6.55 -3.43 30.99
CA ALA A 168 -7.48 -4.15 31.85
C ALA A 168 -8.45 -5.06 31.10
N THR A 169 -8.48 -5.08 29.76
CA THR A 169 -9.44 -5.84 28.97
C THR A 169 -8.75 -6.92 28.15
N THR A 170 -9.41 -8.05 28.00
CA THR A 170 -8.99 -9.12 27.07
C THR A 170 -9.57 -8.94 25.68
N SER A 171 -10.60 -8.12 25.53
CA SER A 171 -11.28 -7.83 24.28
C SER A 171 -10.70 -6.58 23.61
N ARG A 172 -10.70 -6.58 22.29
CA ARG A 172 -10.47 -5.36 21.49
C ARG A 172 -11.75 -4.54 21.46
N GLU A 173 -11.60 -3.24 21.35
CA GLU A 173 -12.70 -2.30 21.10
C GLU A 173 -12.29 -1.31 20.01
N TYR A 174 -13.25 -0.76 19.29
CA TYR A 174 -12.97 0.31 18.35
C TYR A 174 -12.74 1.61 19.09
N LEU A 175 -11.79 2.43 18.62
CA LEU A 175 -11.60 3.76 19.14
C LEU A 175 -12.86 4.58 18.91
N GLY A 176 -13.35 5.18 20.00
CA GLY A 176 -14.46 6.09 19.99
C GLY A 176 -14.05 7.49 19.52
N THR A 177 -15.02 8.30 19.14
CA THR A 177 -14.79 9.66 18.66
C THR A 177 -14.25 10.61 19.73
N SER A 178 -14.27 10.21 21.01
CA SER A 178 -13.70 10.93 22.15
C SER A 178 -12.30 10.49 22.55
N ASP A 179 -11.72 9.49 21.86
CA ASP A 179 -10.44 8.92 22.25
C ASP A 179 -9.22 9.71 21.72
N LEU A 180 -9.44 10.69 20.83
CA LEU A 180 -8.39 11.57 20.34
C LEU A 180 -8.27 12.83 21.18
N THR A 181 -7.12 13.47 21.11
CA THR A 181 -6.82 14.78 21.68
C THR A 181 -6.02 15.62 20.70
N ASN A 182 -5.95 16.93 20.92
CA ASN A 182 -5.12 17.83 20.12
C ASN A 182 -3.61 17.47 20.12
N ALA A 183 -3.18 16.63 21.05
CA ALA A 183 -1.79 16.18 21.15
C ALA A 183 -1.58 14.76 20.61
N THR A 184 -2.60 14.16 19.99
CA THR A 184 -2.49 12.77 19.52
C THR A 184 -1.58 12.69 18.29
N ASP A 185 -0.59 11.80 18.40
CA ASP A 185 0.21 11.31 17.28
C ASP A 185 -0.22 9.88 16.93
N LEU A 186 -0.34 9.60 15.65
CA LEU A 186 -0.56 8.25 15.12
C LEU A 186 0.39 8.02 13.95
N SER A 187 1.13 6.93 13.98
CA SER A 187 1.95 6.51 12.85
C SER A 187 2.01 5.00 12.74
N GLY A 188 2.30 4.51 11.56
CA GLY A 188 2.41 3.08 11.35
C GLY A 188 2.56 2.69 9.90
N SER A 189 2.57 1.38 9.70
CA SER A 189 2.59 0.77 8.37
C SER A 189 1.55 -0.33 8.27
N PHE A 190 1.07 -0.58 7.06
CA PHE A 190 0.10 -1.62 6.80
C PHE A 190 0.16 -2.12 5.36
N ILE A 191 -0.30 -3.35 5.16
CA ILE A 191 -0.33 -3.99 3.86
C ILE A 191 -1.75 -4.44 3.58
N TYR A 192 -2.22 -4.23 2.36
CA TYR A 192 -3.50 -4.74 1.88
C TYR A 192 -3.43 -5.08 0.40
N ASN A 193 -4.45 -5.79 -0.10
CA ASN A 193 -4.55 -6.18 -1.50
C ASN A 193 -5.70 -5.45 -2.21
N ILE A 194 -5.52 -5.27 -3.52
CA ILE A 194 -6.49 -4.66 -4.43
C ILE A 194 -6.92 -5.62 -5.51
#